data_2f81beda5809b77a08ae0879e38f0e35
#
_entry.id   2f81beda5809b77a08ae0879e38f0e35
#
_cell.length_a   1.000
_cell.length_b   1.000
_cell.length_c   1.000
_cell.angle_alpha   90.00
_cell.angle_beta   90.00
_cell.angle_gamma   90.00
#
_symmetry.space_group_name_H-M   'P 1'
#
loop_
_entity.id
_entity.type
_entity.pdbx_description
1 polymer ?
#
loop_
_entity_poly.entity_id
_entity_poly.type
_entity_poly.pdbx_seq_one_letter_code
_entity_poly.pdbx_strand_id
1 'polypeptide(L)'
;MDVIKLPKKFRMVCYEIMDGKEGALDALESFAEKYPHQVAAVKAEVAYFDLDYEKALALDLTILPWLEEWHYSNVSDEHMTAMTVAAIQLHREQEVIEALTKEQARIRAENGLPQLDRFCGIMIDCLTRGVMPFAEGNKNAPYCEPEEPQTREQLWEQIKSKNKKLTPDDPKGKAKLFYLCCLYGSAKDVVALFEELRGTPLGQAAYEDVIARYLYLDDREKALEITEELATSRLWAAAAPTQVRPMNFFENPNLREFLLEPESLRRIRGAAFIDDGSLIRK
;
A
#
# COMPACT_ATOMS: atom_id res chain seq x y z
N MET A 1 -12.49 -23.26 -2.34
CA MET A 1 -11.11 -23.34 -2.91
C MET A 1 -10.12 -23.41 -1.75
N ASP A 2 -9.19 -24.36 -1.73
CA ASP A 2 -8.23 -24.45 -0.63
C ASP A 2 -7.13 -23.40 -0.78
N VAL A 3 -6.82 -22.69 0.30
CA VAL A 3 -5.75 -21.69 0.32
C VAL A 3 -4.42 -22.35 -0.01
N ILE A 4 -3.75 -21.87 -1.06
CA ILE A 4 -2.42 -22.38 -1.43
C ILE A 4 -1.41 -22.06 -0.35
N LYS A 5 -0.89 -23.09 0.32
CA LYS A 5 0.18 -22.96 1.31
C LYS A 5 1.53 -22.94 0.62
N LEU A 6 2.13 -21.77 0.51
CA LEU A 6 3.47 -21.63 -0.03
C LEU A 6 4.54 -22.20 0.93
N PRO A 7 5.54 -22.91 0.41
CA PRO A 7 6.61 -23.45 1.24
C PRO A 7 7.47 -22.34 1.87
N LYS A 8 8.05 -22.62 3.04
CA LYS A 8 8.95 -21.66 3.73
C LYS A 8 10.07 -21.15 2.80
N LYS A 9 10.61 -22.03 1.95
CA LYS A 9 11.67 -21.68 1.00
C LYS A 9 11.23 -20.64 -0.02
N PHE A 10 9.98 -20.71 -0.53
CA PHE A 10 9.42 -19.70 -1.42
C PHE A 10 9.42 -18.32 -0.75
N ARG A 11 8.91 -18.26 0.49
CA ARG A 11 8.87 -17.03 1.28
C ARG A 11 10.27 -16.44 1.54
N MET A 12 11.25 -17.31 1.80
CA MET A 12 12.63 -16.86 1.98
C MET A 12 13.19 -16.22 0.71
N VAL A 13 12.89 -16.79 -0.47
CA VAL A 13 13.29 -16.19 -1.75
C VAL A 13 12.60 -14.84 -1.97
N CYS A 14 11.33 -14.68 -1.60
CA CYS A 14 10.68 -13.37 -1.66
C CYS A 14 11.40 -12.33 -0.79
N TYR A 15 11.82 -12.69 0.42
CA TYR A 15 12.64 -11.80 1.26
C TYR A 15 13.99 -11.47 0.61
N GLU A 16 14.65 -12.44 0.00
CA GLU A 16 15.92 -12.22 -0.71
C GLU A 16 15.74 -11.28 -1.92
N ILE A 17 14.60 -11.36 -2.61
CA ILE A 17 14.24 -10.41 -3.69
C ILE A 17 14.04 -9.00 -3.12
N MET A 18 13.30 -8.88 -2.01
CA MET A 18 13.12 -7.59 -1.32
C MET A 18 14.45 -6.97 -0.90
N ASP A 19 15.42 -7.80 -0.52
CA ASP A 19 16.75 -7.38 -0.11
C ASP A 19 17.67 -7.05 -1.29
N GLY A 20 17.19 -7.19 -2.53
CA GLY A 20 18.00 -6.98 -3.72
C GLY A 20 19.12 -8.01 -3.89
N LYS A 21 18.98 -9.20 -3.28
CA LYS A 21 20.02 -10.22 -3.33
C LYS A 21 20.18 -10.76 -4.75
N GLU A 22 21.42 -10.74 -5.23
CA GLU A 22 21.77 -11.29 -6.55
C GLU A 22 21.36 -12.77 -6.67
N GLY A 23 20.76 -13.14 -7.80
CA GLY A 23 20.28 -14.49 -8.10
C GLY A 23 18.97 -14.88 -7.39
N ALA A 24 18.36 -14.00 -6.60
CA ALA A 24 17.10 -14.32 -5.92
C ALA A 24 15.94 -14.53 -6.91
N LEU A 25 15.88 -13.75 -8.00
CA LEU A 25 14.89 -13.95 -9.06
C LEU A 25 15.09 -15.29 -9.80
N ASP A 26 16.33 -15.71 -10.03
CA ASP A 26 16.62 -17.02 -10.61
C ASP A 26 16.21 -18.16 -9.67
N ALA A 27 16.43 -17.96 -8.37
CA ALA A 27 15.98 -18.92 -7.36
C ALA A 27 14.44 -19.05 -7.31
N LEU A 28 13.71 -17.97 -7.60
CA LEU A 28 12.25 -17.97 -7.71
C LEU A 28 11.76 -18.88 -8.85
N GLU A 29 12.49 -18.95 -9.98
CA GLU A 29 12.15 -19.80 -11.11
C GLU A 29 12.06 -21.29 -10.76
N SER A 30 12.80 -21.73 -9.75
CA SER A 30 12.74 -23.12 -9.28
C SER A 30 11.35 -23.55 -8.78
N PHE A 31 10.45 -22.57 -8.55
CA PHE A 31 9.09 -22.80 -8.11
C PHE A 31 8.05 -22.70 -9.24
N ALA A 32 8.44 -22.26 -10.45
CA ALA A 32 7.51 -21.95 -11.54
C ALA A 32 6.68 -23.16 -11.99
N GLU A 33 7.23 -24.37 -11.98
CA GLU A 33 6.50 -25.58 -12.33
C GLU A 33 5.33 -25.85 -11.36
N LYS A 34 5.54 -25.61 -10.07
CA LYS A 34 4.55 -25.94 -9.02
C LYS A 34 3.64 -24.78 -8.65
N TYR A 35 4.14 -23.55 -8.74
CA TYR A 35 3.46 -22.32 -8.32
C TYR A 35 3.55 -21.25 -9.41
N PRO A 36 3.07 -21.54 -10.65
CA PRO A 36 3.30 -20.65 -11.79
C PRO A 36 2.69 -19.25 -11.58
N HIS A 37 1.48 -19.18 -11.02
CA HIS A 37 0.77 -17.91 -10.83
C HIS A 37 1.44 -17.07 -9.73
N GLN A 38 1.89 -17.70 -8.64
CA GLN A 38 2.57 -17.01 -7.54
C GLN A 38 3.94 -16.49 -7.97
N VAL A 39 4.67 -17.25 -8.79
CA VAL A 39 5.93 -16.79 -9.40
C VAL A 39 5.67 -15.62 -10.35
N ALA A 40 4.63 -15.70 -11.19
CA ALA A 40 4.26 -14.61 -12.08
C ALA A 40 3.85 -13.35 -11.30
N ALA A 41 3.11 -13.49 -10.20
CA ALA A 41 2.72 -12.39 -9.34
C ALA A 41 3.93 -11.67 -8.74
N VAL A 42 4.87 -12.42 -8.15
CA VAL A 42 6.12 -11.82 -7.61
C VAL A 42 6.91 -11.09 -8.69
N LYS A 43 7.01 -11.65 -9.90
CA LYS A 43 7.68 -10.99 -11.03
C LYS A 43 6.96 -9.74 -11.49
N ALA A 44 5.62 -9.75 -11.50
CA ALA A 44 4.83 -8.57 -11.83
C ALA A 44 5.07 -7.45 -10.83
N GLU A 45 5.10 -7.77 -9.53
CA GLU A 45 5.42 -6.81 -8.48
C GLU A 45 6.82 -6.19 -8.66
N VAL A 46 7.83 -7.01 -8.92
CA VAL A 46 9.20 -6.53 -9.16
C VAL A 46 9.25 -5.63 -10.38
N ALA A 47 8.65 -6.05 -11.50
CA ALA A 47 8.61 -5.27 -12.73
C ALA A 47 7.90 -3.92 -12.52
N TYR A 48 6.77 -3.93 -11.80
CA TYR A 48 6.05 -2.69 -11.49
C TYR A 48 6.87 -1.75 -10.59
N PHE A 49 7.52 -2.29 -9.56
CA PHE A 49 8.40 -1.53 -8.69
C PHE A 49 9.61 -0.94 -9.44
N ASP A 50 10.12 -1.66 -10.44
CA ASP A 50 11.17 -1.19 -11.34
C ASP A 50 10.66 -0.21 -12.42
N LEU A 51 9.35 0.09 -12.43
CA LEU A 51 8.68 0.92 -13.43
C LEU A 51 8.74 0.32 -14.85
N ASP A 52 8.93 -1.00 -14.96
CA ASP A 52 8.82 -1.78 -16.20
C ASP A 52 7.35 -2.17 -16.41
N TYR A 53 6.54 -1.17 -16.79
CA TYR A 53 5.09 -1.33 -16.92
C TYR A 53 4.67 -2.32 -18.00
N GLU A 54 5.45 -2.46 -19.10
CA GLU A 54 5.18 -3.44 -20.16
C GLU A 54 5.21 -4.87 -19.58
N LYS A 55 6.27 -5.20 -18.86
CA LYS A 55 6.44 -6.52 -18.26
C LYS A 55 5.46 -6.75 -17.12
N ALA A 56 5.22 -5.74 -16.29
CA ALA A 56 4.25 -5.81 -15.21
C ALA A 56 2.85 -6.11 -15.75
N LEU A 57 2.38 -5.33 -16.74
CA LEU A 57 1.07 -5.50 -17.36
C LEU A 57 0.90 -6.88 -18.00
N ALA A 58 1.90 -7.35 -18.75
CA ALA A 58 1.85 -8.66 -19.38
C ALA A 58 1.70 -9.80 -18.36
N LEU A 59 2.40 -9.70 -17.24
CA LEU A 59 2.31 -10.68 -16.14
C LEU A 59 0.99 -10.58 -15.40
N ASP A 60 0.52 -9.38 -15.07
CA ASP A 60 -0.74 -9.16 -14.38
C ASP A 60 -1.94 -9.66 -15.19
N LEU A 61 -1.96 -9.44 -16.51
CA LEU A 61 -2.98 -9.99 -17.39
C LEU A 61 -2.98 -11.54 -17.40
N THR A 62 -1.81 -12.16 -17.26
CA THR A 62 -1.69 -13.61 -17.17
C THR A 62 -2.26 -14.17 -15.88
N ILE A 63 -2.09 -13.48 -14.75
CA ILE A 63 -2.56 -13.93 -13.44
C ILE A 63 -3.99 -13.49 -13.10
N LEU A 64 -4.56 -12.55 -13.84
CA LEU A 64 -5.89 -12.01 -13.57
C LEU A 64 -6.97 -13.08 -13.32
N PRO A 65 -7.08 -14.16 -14.13
CA PRO A 65 -8.08 -15.21 -13.88
C PRO A 65 -7.85 -16.04 -12.62
N TRP A 66 -6.69 -15.90 -12.01
CA TRP A 66 -6.24 -16.67 -10.84
C TRP A 66 -6.22 -15.87 -9.55
N LEU A 67 -6.59 -14.57 -9.59
CA LEU A 67 -6.58 -13.71 -8.40
C LEU A 67 -7.53 -14.20 -7.30
N GLU A 68 -8.57 -14.98 -7.64
CA GLU A 68 -9.45 -15.61 -6.64
C GLU A 68 -8.75 -16.69 -5.79
N GLU A 69 -7.64 -17.28 -6.26
CA GLU A 69 -6.87 -18.27 -5.50
C GLU A 69 -6.24 -17.68 -4.23
N TRP A 70 -6.05 -16.37 -4.18
CA TRP A 70 -5.57 -15.67 -2.99
C TRP A 70 -6.68 -15.29 -2.00
N HIS A 71 -7.92 -15.82 -2.17
CA HIS A 71 -9.06 -15.56 -1.28
C HIS A 71 -9.21 -14.10 -0.92
N TYR A 72 -9.47 -13.24 -1.93
CA TYR A 72 -9.58 -11.81 -1.69
C TYR A 72 -8.58 -11.35 -0.61
N SER A 73 -7.36 -11.36 -0.95
CA SER A 73 -6.32 -10.72 -0.17
C SER A 73 -6.04 -9.35 -0.78
N ASN A 74 -5.41 -8.51 -0.01
CA ASN A 74 -4.88 -7.24 -0.49
C ASN A 74 -4.00 -7.40 -1.75
N VAL A 75 -3.45 -8.60 -2.00
CA VAL A 75 -2.67 -8.95 -3.19
C VAL A 75 -3.51 -8.79 -4.47
N SER A 76 -4.77 -9.24 -4.47
CA SER A 76 -5.65 -9.10 -5.64
C SER A 76 -5.89 -7.64 -6.00
N ASP A 77 -6.17 -6.79 -5.01
CA ASP A 77 -6.40 -5.37 -5.21
C ASP A 77 -5.14 -4.67 -5.72
N GLU A 78 -3.98 -5.04 -5.18
CA GLU A 78 -2.69 -4.49 -5.59
C GLU A 78 -2.35 -4.80 -7.04
N HIS A 79 -2.55 -6.03 -7.49
CA HIS A 79 -2.31 -6.42 -8.88
C HIS A 79 -3.28 -5.73 -9.84
N MET A 80 -4.56 -5.62 -9.49
CA MET A 80 -5.54 -4.91 -10.32
C MET A 80 -5.24 -3.41 -10.38
N THR A 81 -4.83 -2.78 -9.29
CA THR A 81 -4.42 -1.38 -9.25
C THR A 81 -3.14 -1.17 -10.08
N ALA A 82 -2.12 -2.02 -9.91
CA ALA A 82 -0.88 -1.96 -10.66
C ALA A 82 -1.12 -2.13 -12.18
N MET A 83 -1.95 -3.09 -12.56
CA MET A 83 -2.37 -3.32 -13.95
C MET A 83 -3.07 -2.09 -14.54
N THR A 84 -3.98 -1.46 -13.79
CA THR A 84 -4.69 -0.26 -14.20
C THR A 84 -3.72 0.91 -14.43
N VAL A 85 -2.82 1.15 -13.49
CA VAL A 85 -1.80 2.19 -13.60
C VAL A 85 -0.87 1.93 -14.79
N ALA A 86 -0.40 0.69 -14.94
CA ALA A 86 0.46 0.31 -16.07
C ALA A 86 -0.24 0.54 -17.41
N ALA A 87 -1.54 0.18 -17.51
CA ALA A 87 -2.33 0.41 -18.72
C ALA A 87 -2.41 1.90 -19.10
N ILE A 88 -2.66 2.78 -18.11
CA ILE A 88 -2.71 4.23 -18.34
C ILE A 88 -1.34 4.77 -18.76
N GLN A 89 -0.26 4.32 -18.13
CA GLN A 89 1.10 4.74 -18.48
C GLN A 89 1.53 4.30 -19.89
N LEU A 90 0.98 3.18 -20.36
CA LEU A 90 1.29 2.59 -21.67
C LEU A 90 0.27 2.95 -22.76
N HIS A 91 -0.81 3.69 -22.43
CA HIS A 91 -1.93 3.96 -23.34
C HIS A 91 -2.59 2.67 -23.88
N ARG A 92 -2.76 1.67 -23.00
CA ARG A 92 -3.36 0.36 -23.30
C ARG A 92 -4.64 0.11 -22.49
N GLU A 93 -5.38 1.17 -22.16
CA GLU A 93 -6.58 1.13 -21.31
C GLU A 93 -7.63 0.16 -21.86
N GLN A 94 -7.87 0.20 -23.17
CA GLN A 94 -8.90 -0.63 -23.82
C GLN A 94 -8.65 -2.12 -23.65
N GLU A 95 -7.41 -2.56 -23.74
CA GLU A 95 -7.02 -3.96 -23.54
C GLU A 95 -7.35 -4.44 -22.13
N VAL A 96 -7.06 -3.62 -21.13
CA VAL A 96 -7.32 -3.95 -19.73
C VAL A 96 -8.81 -3.88 -19.40
N ILE A 97 -9.56 -2.93 -19.98
CA ILE A 97 -11.03 -2.87 -19.86
C ILE A 97 -11.65 -4.17 -20.37
N GLU A 98 -11.21 -4.67 -21.52
CA GLU A 98 -11.71 -5.92 -22.10
C GLU A 98 -11.40 -7.13 -21.20
N ALA A 99 -10.17 -7.22 -20.68
CA ALA A 99 -9.76 -8.27 -19.77
C ALA A 99 -10.56 -8.27 -18.47
N LEU A 100 -10.70 -7.09 -17.82
CA LEU A 100 -11.47 -6.91 -16.58
C LEU A 100 -12.96 -7.19 -16.80
N THR A 101 -13.53 -6.77 -17.92
CA THR A 101 -14.95 -7.02 -18.25
C THR A 101 -15.20 -8.51 -18.40
N LYS A 102 -14.31 -9.23 -19.09
CA LYS A 102 -14.39 -10.68 -19.24
C LYS A 102 -14.28 -11.39 -17.89
N GLU A 103 -13.34 -10.96 -17.06
CA GLU A 103 -13.13 -11.53 -15.73
C GLU A 103 -14.32 -11.26 -14.81
N GLN A 104 -14.86 -10.05 -14.82
CA GLN A 104 -16.07 -9.70 -14.07
C GLN A 104 -17.26 -10.56 -14.47
N ALA A 105 -17.44 -10.82 -15.77
CA ALA A 105 -18.50 -11.70 -16.28
C ALA A 105 -18.29 -13.15 -15.80
N ARG A 106 -17.05 -13.65 -15.78
CA ARG A 106 -16.72 -14.99 -15.26
C ARG A 106 -17.05 -15.10 -13.78
N ILE A 107 -16.58 -14.14 -12.95
CA ILE A 107 -16.84 -14.11 -11.51
C ILE A 107 -18.34 -14.18 -11.22
N ARG A 108 -19.14 -13.38 -11.93
CA ARG A 108 -20.60 -13.38 -11.77
C ARG A 108 -21.25 -14.70 -12.19
N ALA A 109 -20.79 -15.31 -13.28
CA ALA A 109 -21.32 -16.58 -13.78
C ALA A 109 -21.00 -17.74 -12.83
N GLU A 110 -19.86 -17.73 -12.19
CA GLU A 110 -19.37 -18.78 -11.29
C GLU A 110 -19.73 -18.54 -9.82
N ASN A 111 -20.47 -17.48 -9.50
CA ASN A 111 -20.72 -17.02 -8.12
C ASN A 111 -19.42 -16.84 -7.32
N GLY A 112 -18.39 -16.28 -7.98
CA GLY A 112 -17.11 -16.00 -7.39
C GLY A 112 -17.14 -14.86 -6.35
N LEU A 113 -15.98 -14.33 -5.99
CA LEU A 113 -15.84 -13.35 -4.89
C LEU A 113 -16.48 -11.98 -5.24
N PRO A 114 -17.53 -11.52 -4.52
CA PRO A 114 -18.21 -10.26 -4.81
C PRO A 114 -17.31 -9.03 -4.70
N GLN A 115 -16.29 -9.10 -3.83
CA GLN A 115 -15.31 -8.03 -3.67
C GLN A 115 -14.48 -7.86 -4.93
N LEU A 116 -14.06 -8.95 -5.55
CA LEU A 116 -13.28 -8.94 -6.79
C LEU A 116 -14.12 -8.42 -7.96
N ASP A 117 -15.41 -8.82 -8.07
CA ASP A 117 -16.37 -8.27 -9.04
C ASP A 117 -16.49 -6.74 -8.88
N ARG A 118 -16.67 -6.27 -7.65
CA ARG A 118 -16.75 -4.83 -7.36
C ARG A 118 -15.46 -4.11 -7.76
N PHE A 119 -14.31 -4.69 -7.45
CA PHE A 119 -13.02 -4.07 -7.73
C PHE A 119 -12.74 -3.99 -9.24
N CYS A 120 -13.09 -5.03 -10.01
CA CYS A 120 -13.11 -4.96 -11.48
C CYS A 120 -13.90 -3.76 -11.99
N GLY A 121 -15.10 -3.54 -11.44
CA GLY A 121 -15.95 -2.40 -11.83
C GLY A 121 -15.31 -1.05 -11.55
N ILE A 122 -14.65 -0.89 -10.40
CA ILE A 122 -13.92 0.35 -10.05
C ILE A 122 -12.77 0.59 -11.04
N MET A 123 -11.97 -0.42 -11.34
CA MET A 123 -10.84 -0.28 -12.26
C MET A 123 -11.30 0.02 -13.69
N ILE A 124 -12.37 -0.61 -14.16
CA ILE A 124 -12.99 -0.31 -15.46
C ILE A 124 -13.44 1.16 -15.52
N ASP A 125 -14.06 1.68 -14.46
CA ASP A 125 -14.48 3.09 -14.40
C ASP A 125 -13.26 4.04 -14.46
N CYS A 126 -12.21 3.75 -13.71
CA CYS A 126 -10.95 4.51 -13.75
C CYS A 126 -10.35 4.55 -15.16
N LEU A 127 -10.23 3.39 -15.81
CA LEU A 127 -9.68 3.26 -17.17
C LEU A 127 -10.55 3.98 -18.20
N THR A 128 -11.88 3.85 -18.10
CA THR A 128 -12.82 4.50 -19.02
C THR A 128 -12.72 6.02 -18.95
N ARG A 129 -12.49 6.56 -17.77
CA ARG A 129 -12.32 8.01 -17.54
C ARG A 129 -10.88 8.49 -17.77
N GLY A 130 -9.92 7.59 -17.96
CA GLY A 130 -8.50 7.92 -18.07
C GLY A 130 -7.93 8.52 -16.79
N VAL A 131 -8.48 8.13 -15.61
CA VAL A 131 -8.01 8.62 -14.31
C VAL A 131 -7.33 7.51 -13.53
N MET A 132 -6.28 7.86 -12.80
CA MET A 132 -5.60 6.93 -11.90
C MET A 132 -6.56 6.49 -10.78
N PRO A 133 -6.49 5.24 -10.29
CA PRO A 133 -7.36 4.75 -9.22
C PRO A 133 -7.34 5.60 -7.94
N PHE A 134 -6.25 6.31 -7.72
CA PHE A 134 -6.01 7.18 -6.57
C PHE A 134 -6.06 8.69 -6.90
N ALA A 135 -6.36 9.08 -8.15
CA ALA A 135 -6.27 10.48 -8.60
C ALA A 135 -7.42 11.38 -8.08
N GLU A 136 -8.52 10.79 -7.67
CA GLU A 136 -9.64 11.54 -7.10
C GLU A 136 -9.47 11.88 -5.60
N GLY A 137 -8.21 11.96 -5.15
CA GLY A 137 -7.85 12.51 -3.86
C GLY A 137 -8.60 11.87 -2.69
N ASN A 138 -9.21 12.71 -1.88
CA ASN A 138 -9.85 12.35 -0.62
C ASN A 138 -10.97 11.32 -0.68
N LYS A 139 -11.54 11.01 -1.84
CA LYS A 139 -12.64 10.04 -1.93
C LYS A 139 -12.23 8.61 -1.59
N ASN A 140 -10.95 8.29 -1.81
CA ASN A 140 -10.34 6.99 -1.49
C ASN A 140 -9.40 7.08 -0.28
N ALA A 141 -9.30 8.25 0.36
CA ALA A 141 -8.50 8.38 1.55
C ALA A 141 -9.08 7.49 2.65
N PRO A 142 -8.24 6.73 3.36
CA PRO A 142 -8.68 5.85 4.44
C PRO A 142 -9.20 6.63 5.64
N TYR A 143 -8.97 7.92 5.63
CA TYR A 143 -9.35 8.80 6.70
C TYR A 143 -10.63 9.57 6.36
N CYS A 144 -11.60 9.46 7.24
CA CYS A 144 -12.78 10.29 7.26
C CYS A 144 -12.74 11.14 8.52
N GLU A 145 -12.68 12.45 8.38
CA GLU A 145 -12.68 13.35 9.51
C GLU A 145 -13.99 13.22 10.31
N PRO A 146 -13.95 13.20 11.66
CA PRO A 146 -15.17 13.24 12.46
C PRO A 146 -16.03 14.46 12.12
N GLU A 147 -17.35 14.32 12.14
CA GLU A 147 -18.26 15.45 11.89
C GLU A 147 -18.02 16.61 12.86
N GLU A 148 -17.70 16.29 14.12
CA GLU A 148 -17.36 17.27 15.17
C GLU A 148 -16.00 16.90 15.78
N PRO A 149 -14.88 17.30 15.16
CA PRO A 149 -13.56 17.00 15.67
C PRO A 149 -13.34 17.67 17.05
N GLN A 150 -12.78 16.90 17.97
CA GLN A 150 -12.43 17.42 19.29
C GLN A 150 -11.08 18.16 19.22
N THR A 151 -11.00 19.31 19.92
CA THR A 151 -9.74 20.07 19.99
C THR A 151 -8.70 19.37 20.88
N ARG A 152 -7.44 19.73 20.70
CA ARG A 152 -6.33 19.21 21.53
C ARG A 152 -6.58 19.45 23.02
N GLU A 153 -7.15 20.61 23.39
CA GLU A 153 -7.47 20.96 24.76
C GLU A 153 -8.55 20.04 25.34
N GLN A 154 -9.63 19.77 24.57
CA GLN A 154 -10.68 18.86 24.97
C GLN A 154 -10.15 17.44 25.18
N LEU A 155 -9.33 16.95 24.27
CA LEU A 155 -8.71 15.64 24.37
C LEU A 155 -7.72 15.55 25.54
N TRP A 156 -6.99 16.63 25.78
CA TRP A 156 -6.07 16.71 26.91
C TRP A 156 -6.82 16.66 28.26
N GLU A 157 -7.90 17.39 28.40
CA GLU A 157 -8.73 17.32 29.62
C GLU A 157 -9.28 15.92 29.88
N GLN A 158 -9.63 15.16 28.83
CA GLN A 158 -10.00 13.75 28.98
C GLN A 158 -8.84 12.90 29.51
N ILE A 159 -7.61 13.11 29.01
CA ILE A 159 -6.43 12.41 29.51
C ILE A 159 -6.19 12.76 30.98
N LYS A 160 -6.23 14.03 31.31
CA LYS A 160 -5.97 14.57 32.66
C LYS A 160 -7.01 14.09 33.68
N SER A 161 -8.29 13.98 33.28
CA SER A 161 -9.34 13.45 34.14
C SER A 161 -9.06 12.04 34.64
N LYS A 162 -8.44 11.21 33.76
CA LYS A 162 -8.10 9.81 34.05
C LYS A 162 -6.69 9.63 34.63
N ASN A 163 -5.76 10.58 34.40
CA ASN A 163 -4.35 10.50 34.75
C ASN A 163 -3.81 11.85 35.21
N LYS A 164 -4.15 12.28 36.42
CA LYS A 164 -3.79 13.57 36.99
C LYS A 164 -2.27 13.86 37.07
N LYS A 165 -1.42 12.82 36.97
CA LYS A 165 0.03 12.94 37.05
C LYS A 165 0.71 13.20 35.69
N LEU A 166 0.03 13.03 34.58
CA LEU A 166 0.59 13.27 33.26
C LEU A 166 0.57 14.77 32.94
N THR A 167 1.62 15.23 32.29
CA THR A 167 1.73 16.60 31.73
C THR A 167 1.76 16.52 30.19
N PRO A 168 1.41 17.60 29.48
CA PRO A 168 1.48 17.64 28.03
C PRO A 168 2.90 17.39 27.48
N ASP A 169 3.93 17.72 28.24
CA ASP A 169 5.34 17.55 27.84
C ASP A 169 5.90 16.16 28.14
N ASP A 170 5.16 15.36 28.93
CA ASP A 170 5.54 13.98 29.22
C ASP A 170 5.40 13.11 27.96
N PRO A 171 6.41 12.31 27.57
CA PRO A 171 6.33 11.41 26.41
C PRO A 171 5.10 10.52 26.41
N LYS A 172 4.66 10.02 27.58
CA LYS A 172 3.42 9.24 27.70
C LYS A 172 2.17 10.11 27.53
N GLY A 173 2.22 11.37 27.96
CA GLY A 173 1.16 12.35 27.74
C GLY A 173 1.00 12.65 26.26
N LYS A 174 2.11 12.94 25.57
CA LYS A 174 2.15 13.18 24.12
C LYS A 174 1.64 11.97 23.33
N ALA A 175 2.10 10.76 23.67
CA ALA A 175 1.64 9.54 23.01
C ALA A 175 0.13 9.34 23.14
N LYS A 176 -0.44 9.57 24.33
CA LYS A 176 -1.90 9.46 24.54
C LYS A 176 -2.67 10.56 23.79
N LEU A 177 -2.16 11.79 23.81
CA LEU A 177 -2.79 12.89 23.08
C LEU A 177 -2.79 12.59 21.58
N PHE A 178 -1.66 12.17 21.03
CA PHE A 178 -1.55 11.80 19.62
C PHE A 178 -2.54 10.70 19.24
N TYR A 179 -2.59 9.62 20.03
CA TYR A 179 -3.55 8.53 19.81
C TYR A 179 -5.00 9.01 19.82
N LEU A 180 -5.38 9.87 20.78
CA LEU A 180 -6.73 10.42 20.84
C LEU A 180 -7.01 11.42 19.70
N CYS A 181 -6.02 12.20 19.26
CA CYS A 181 -6.14 13.04 18.08
C CYS A 181 -6.39 12.20 16.81
N CYS A 182 -5.70 11.07 16.66
CA CYS A 182 -5.95 10.16 15.54
C CYS A 182 -7.38 9.59 15.52
N LEU A 183 -8.01 9.41 16.68
CA LEU A 183 -9.37 8.87 16.80
C LEU A 183 -10.47 9.93 16.70
N TYR A 184 -10.24 11.10 17.29
CA TYR A 184 -11.31 12.08 17.56
C TYR A 184 -10.95 13.52 17.13
N GLY A 185 -9.71 13.80 16.80
CA GLY A 185 -9.24 15.12 16.42
C GLY A 185 -9.40 15.38 14.92
N SER A 186 -9.12 16.63 14.52
CA SER A 186 -9.06 17.01 13.12
C SER A 186 -7.79 16.51 12.44
N ALA A 187 -7.82 16.37 11.11
CA ALA A 187 -6.64 16.05 10.32
C ALA A 187 -5.52 17.07 10.57
N LYS A 188 -5.87 18.35 10.66
CA LYS A 188 -4.92 19.44 10.93
C LYS A 188 -4.21 19.28 12.28
N ASP A 189 -4.93 18.88 13.34
CA ASP A 189 -4.34 18.66 14.65
C ASP A 189 -3.40 17.47 14.66
N VAL A 190 -3.76 16.39 13.93
CA VAL A 190 -2.90 15.20 13.82
C VAL A 190 -1.58 15.54 13.13
N VAL A 191 -1.62 16.18 11.95
CA VAL A 191 -0.38 16.51 11.22
C VAL A 191 0.47 17.53 11.97
N ALA A 192 -0.14 18.52 12.64
CA ALA A 192 0.59 19.48 13.45
C ALA A 192 1.27 18.82 14.66
N LEU A 193 0.59 17.90 15.34
CA LEU A 193 1.18 17.16 16.46
C LEU A 193 2.26 16.18 15.99
N PHE A 194 2.09 15.59 14.79
CA PHE A 194 3.13 14.76 14.18
C PHE A 194 4.42 15.54 13.94
N GLU A 195 4.35 16.75 13.41
CA GLU A 195 5.56 17.57 13.18
C GLU A 195 6.32 17.85 14.49
N GLU A 196 5.63 17.94 15.63
CA GLU A 196 6.27 18.02 16.96
C GLU A 196 6.94 16.70 17.38
N LEU A 197 6.48 15.56 16.85
CA LEU A 197 6.97 14.22 17.20
C LEU A 197 7.86 13.60 16.12
N ARG A 198 8.04 14.30 15.00
CA ARG A 198 8.82 13.83 13.85
C ARG A 198 10.23 13.44 14.27
N GLY A 199 10.74 12.32 13.76
CA GLY A 199 12.04 11.78 14.15
C GLY A 199 12.07 11.02 15.48
N THR A 200 10.96 10.98 16.23
CA THR A 200 10.85 10.14 17.44
C THR A 200 10.26 8.76 17.08
N PRO A 201 10.47 7.73 17.93
CA PRO A 201 9.83 6.42 17.72
C PRO A 201 8.30 6.48 17.65
N LEU A 202 7.68 7.43 18.34
CA LEU A 202 6.24 7.65 18.30
C LEU A 202 5.79 8.19 16.94
N GLY A 203 6.52 9.20 16.41
CA GLY A 203 6.27 9.73 15.07
C GLY A 203 6.43 8.65 13.99
N GLN A 204 7.47 7.83 14.08
CA GLN A 204 7.70 6.74 13.15
C GLN A 204 6.56 5.70 13.15
N ALA A 205 5.98 5.39 14.30
CA ALA A 205 4.85 4.48 14.41
C ALA A 205 3.54 5.03 13.82
N ALA A 206 3.51 6.31 13.45
CA ALA A 206 2.31 7.02 13.00
C ALA A 206 2.32 7.37 11.50
N TYR A 207 3.32 6.95 10.73
CA TYR A 207 3.47 7.35 9.33
C TYR A 207 2.21 7.11 8.49
N GLU A 208 1.57 5.95 8.62
CA GLU A 208 0.36 5.64 7.85
C GLU A 208 -0.78 6.61 8.16
N ASP A 209 -1.01 6.85 9.44
CA ASP A 209 -2.04 7.78 9.90
C ASP A 209 -1.80 9.19 9.37
N VAL A 210 -0.54 9.61 9.34
CA VAL A 210 -0.13 10.95 8.91
C VAL A 210 -0.21 11.09 7.39
N ILE A 211 0.25 10.12 6.62
CA ILE A 211 0.10 10.10 5.16
C ILE A 211 -1.38 10.25 4.79
N ALA A 212 -2.27 9.47 5.43
CA ALA A 212 -3.69 9.55 5.19
C ALA A 212 -4.28 10.95 5.45
N ARG A 213 -3.83 11.65 6.51
CA ARG A 213 -4.30 13.01 6.82
C ARG A 213 -3.75 14.05 5.86
N TYR A 214 -2.50 13.94 5.44
CA TYR A 214 -1.97 14.84 4.42
C TYR A 214 -2.71 14.68 3.09
N LEU A 215 -3.03 13.44 2.69
CA LEU A 215 -3.88 13.19 1.51
C LEU A 215 -5.28 13.79 1.66
N TYR A 216 -5.89 13.65 2.84
CA TYR A 216 -7.18 14.27 3.15
C TYR A 216 -7.14 15.80 3.07
N LEU A 217 -6.04 16.41 3.50
CA LEU A 217 -5.82 17.85 3.45
C LEU A 217 -5.36 18.37 2.06
N ASP A 218 -5.31 17.48 1.07
CA ASP A 218 -4.81 17.78 -0.29
C ASP A 218 -3.33 18.24 -0.32
N ASP A 219 -2.56 17.87 0.71
CA ASP A 219 -1.12 18.13 0.80
C ASP A 219 -0.32 16.89 0.36
N ARG A 220 -0.40 16.64 -0.94
CA ARG A 220 0.22 15.48 -1.57
C ARG A 220 1.75 15.47 -1.44
N GLU A 221 2.39 16.63 -1.51
CA GLU A 221 3.84 16.72 -1.41
C GLU A 221 4.33 16.28 -0.03
N LYS A 222 3.62 16.68 1.03
CA LYS A 222 3.90 16.20 2.38
C LYS A 222 3.62 14.71 2.55
N ALA A 223 2.56 14.20 1.94
CA ALA A 223 2.30 12.76 1.94
C ALA A 223 3.45 11.97 1.30
N LEU A 224 4.00 12.44 0.17
CA LEU A 224 5.16 11.84 -0.49
C LEU A 224 6.44 11.95 0.37
N GLU A 225 6.69 13.10 1.01
CA GLU A 225 7.82 13.30 1.93
C GLU A 225 7.79 12.28 3.08
N ILE A 226 6.62 12.08 3.71
CA ILE A 226 6.47 11.11 4.80
C ILE A 226 6.59 9.66 4.28
N THR A 227 6.18 9.42 3.04
CA THR A 227 6.37 8.11 2.39
C THR A 227 7.85 7.78 2.18
N GLU A 228 8.69 8.77 1.83
CA GLU A 228 10.15 8.59 1.75
C GLU A 228 10.75 8.26 3.12
N GLU A 229 10.32 8.95 4.18
CA GLU A 229 10.77 8.66 5.54
C GLU A 229 10.39 7.25 5.98
N LEU A 230 9.16 6.83 5.67
CA LEU A 230 8.70 5.48 5.94
C LEU A 230 9.54 4.44 5.19
N ALA A 231 9.86 4.67 3.92
CA ALA A 231 10.66 3.75 3.12
C ALA A 231 12.07 3.55 3.67
N THR A 232 12.63 4.54 4.36
CA THR A 232 13.95 4.43 5.05
C THR A 232 13.83 3.86 6.46
N SER A 233 12.62 3.75 7.01
CA SER A 233 12.40 3.22 8.35
C SER A 233 12.43 1.70 8.35
N ARG A 234 12.73 1.11 9.53
CA ARG A 234 12.71 -0.36 9.71
C ARG A 234 11.31 -0.97 9.74
N LEU A 235 10.27 -0.16 9.76
CA LEU A 235 8.89 -0.62 9.93
C LEU A 235 8.42 -1.46 8.75
N TRP A 236 8.90 -1.18 7.55
CA TRP A 236 8.54 -1.93 6.35
C TRP A 236 9.25 -3.29 6.20
N ALA A 237 10.16 -3.63 7.11
CA ALA A 237 10.85 -4.92 7.10
C ALA A 237 10.00 -6.12 7.59
N ALA A 238 8.75 -5.90 7.99
CA ALA A 238 7.85 -6.93 8.53
C ALA A 238 6.86 -7.49 7.48
N ALA A 239 7.37 -7.83 6.30
CA ALA A 239 6.58 -8.20 5.14
C ALA A 239 5.72 -9.45 5.30
N ALA A 240 4.58 -9.44 4.64
CA ALA A 240 3.85 -10.64 4.31
C ALA A 240 4.69 -11.56 3.40
N PRO A 241 4.61 -12.87 3.57
CA PRO A 241 5.57 -13.82 2.99
C PRO A 241 5.61 -13.95 1.48
N THR A 242 4.69 -13.34 0.77
CA THR A 242 4.55 -13.43 -0.70
C THR A 242 4.68 -12.10 -1.39
N GLN A 243 4.96 -11.06 -0.64
CA GLN A 243 4.99 -9.69 -1.14
C GLN A 243 6.43 -9.18 -1.11
N VAL A 244 6.87 -8.59 -2.20
CA VAL A 244 8.24 -8.12 -2.38
C VAL A 244 8.36 -6.61 -2.49
N ARG A 245 7.22 -5.91 -2.42
CA ARG A 245 7.17 -4.45 -2.44
C ARG A 245 7.15 -3.85 -1.04
N PRO A 246 7.81 -2.72 -0.81
CA PRO A 246 7.73 -2.01 0.47
C PRO A 246 6.30 -1.65 0.90
N MET A 247 5.44 -1.29 -0.06
CA MET A 247 4.06 -0.88 0.17
C MET A 247 3.16 -1.95 0.78
N ASN A 248 3.56 -3.19 0.70
CA ASN A 248 2.78 -4.31 1.21
C ASN A 248 2.82 -4.45 2.74
N PHE A 249 3.57 -3.60 3.41
CA PHE A 249 3.65 -3.54 4.87
C PHE A 249 2.57 -2.67 5.51
N PHE A 250 1.87 -1.91 4.71
CA PHE A 250 0.82 -1.06 5.21
C PHE A 250 -0.44 -1.88 5.48
N GLU A 251 -0.91 -1.83 6.69
CA GLU A 251 -2.18 -2.47 7.09
C GLU A 251 -3.37 -1.77 6.45
N ASN A 252 -3.21 -0.51 6.08
CA ASN A 252 -4.27 0.30 5.52
C ASN A 252 -4.39 0.09 3.99
N PRO A 253 -5.40 -0.65 3.51
CA PRO A 253 -5.54 -0.96 2.09
C PRO A 253 -5.72 0.28 1.21
N ASN A 254 -6.26 1.37 1.75
CA ASN A 254 -6.52 2.56 0.96
C ASN A 254 -5.26 3.40 0.69
N LEU A 255 -4.20 3.25 1.49
CA LEU A 255 -2.92 3.87 1.20
C LEU A 255 -2.17 3.18 0.07
N ARG A 256 -2.48 1.91 -0.20
CA ARG A 256 -1.81 1.15 -1.26
C ARG A 256 -2.00 1.76 -2.62
N GLU A 257 -3.18 2.28 -2.93
CA GLU A 257 -3.46 2.94 -4.19
C GLU A 257 -2.52 4.14 -4.41
N PHE A 258 -2.38 5.00 -3.40
CA PHE A 258 -1.45 6.12 -3.42
C PHE A 258 0.02 5.67 -3.55
N LEU A 259 0.40 4.62 -2.82
CA LEU A 259 1.78 4.13 -2.82
C LEU A 259 2.16 3.41 -4.12
N LEU A 260 1.18 2.89 -4.87
CA LEU A 260 1.40 2.24 -6.16
C LEU A 260 1.52 3.22 -7.33
N GLU A 261 1.23 4.51 -7.14
CA GLU A 261 1.39 5.45 -8.22
C GLU A 261 2.87 5.68 -8.59
N PRO A 262 3.16 6.03 -9.86
CA PRO A 262 4.53 6.16 -10.35
C PRO A 262 5.42 7.12 -9.54
N GLU A 263 4.87 8.24 -9.09
CA GLU A 263 5.63 9.23 -8.31
C GLU A 263 6.01 8.69 -6.93
N SER A 264 5.05 8.05 -6.24
CA SER A 264 5.32 7.42 -4.93
C SER A 264 6.38 6.33 -5.07
N LEU A 265 6.29 5.48 -6.11
CA LEU A 265 7.28 4.43 -6.36
C LEU A 265 8.67 4.98 -6.64
N ARG A 266 8.78 6.07 -7.43
CA ARG A 266 10.08 6.72 -7.68
C ARG A 266 10.70 7.24 -6.39
N ARG A 267 9.89 7.85 -5.52
CA ARG A 267 10.33 8.37 -4.23
C ARG A 267 10.75 7.26 -3.27
N ILE A 268 9.94 6.21 -3.14
CA ILE A 268 10.25 5.03 -2.32
C ILE A 268 11.54 4.39 -2.80
N ARG A 269 11.70 4.18 -4.11
CA ARG A 269 12.90 3.58 -4.70
C ARG A 269 14.14 4.43 -4.43
N GLY A 270 14.05 5.74 -4.66
CA GLY A 270 15.15 6.67 -4.40
C GLY A 270 15.57 6.72 -2.93
N ALA A 271 14.62 6.53 -2.01
CA ALA A 271 14.88 6.56 -0.57
C ALA A 271 15.33 5.21 0.01
N ALA A 272 14.81 4.08 -0.53
CA ALA A 272 14.98 2.75 0.04
C ALA A 272 16.15 1.95 -0.56
N PHE A 273 16.63 2.33 -1.75
CA PHE A 273 17.73 1.63 -2.41
C PHE A 273 19.03 2.42 -2.31
N ILE A 274 20.15 1.72 -2.18
CA ILE A 274 21.49 2.27 -2.36
C ILE A 274 21.86 2.23 -3.85
N ASP A 275 22.95 2.90 -4.24
CA ASP A 275 23.38 3.07 -5.63
C ASP A 275 23.59 1.76 -6.42
N ASP A 276 23.82 0.64 -5.74
CA ASP A 276 23.94 -0.69 -6.33
C ASP A 276 22.60 -1.43 -6.54
N GLY A 277 21.47 -0.77 -6.26
CA GLY A 277 20.15 -1.34 -6.39
C GLY A 277 19.71 -2.23 -5.23
N SER A 278 20.53 -2.40 -4.19
CA SER A 278 20.12 -3.12 -2.98
C SER A 278 19.30 -2.23 -2.05
N LEU A 279 18.41 -2.86 -1.27
CA LEU A 279 17.61 -2.13 -0.28
C LEU A 279 18.47 -1.63 0.87
N ILE A 280 18.29 -0.38 1.24
CA ILE A 280 18.92 0.19 2.44
C ILE A 280 18.23 -0.42 3.66
N ARG A 281 18.93 -1.33 4.32
CA ARG A 281 18.58 -1.78 5.67
C ARG A 281 19.38 -0.96 6.67
N LYS A 282 18.74 0.02 7.25
CA LYS A 282 19.30 0.76 8.40
C LYS A 282 18.81 0.20 9.72
#